data_ca089f4c30699ca00f81ec32410f525b
#
_entry.id   ca089f4c30699ca00f81ec32410f525b
#
_cell.length_a   1.000
_cell.length_b   1.000
_cell.length_c   1.000
_cell.angle_alpha   90.00
_cell.angle_beta   90.00
_cell.angle_gamma   90.00
#
_symmetry.space_group_name_H-M   'P 1'
#
loop_
_entity.id
_entity.type
_entity.pdbx_description
1 polymer ?
#
loop_
_entity_poly.entity_id
_entity_poly.type
_entity_poly.pdbx_seq_one_letter_code
_entity_poly.pdbx_strand_id
1 'polypeptide(L)'
;MVQRNRIPHLERMEPMKQTYIVDGVRTPIGKFKGTLAAVRTDDLAAMTIAKLMEKNPDVDPSAIDDVILGCANQAGEDNRNVARMAALLAGLPWSVPGETVNRL
;
A
#
# COMPACT_ATOMS: atom_id res chain seq x y z
N MET A 1 28.21 26.96 -29.47
CA MET A 1 27.29 25.81 -29.57
C MET A 1 27.66 24.81 -28.46
N VAL A 2 26.87 24.72 -27.39
CA VAL A 2 27.15 23.80 -26.28
C VAL A 2 26.76 22.39 -26.75
N GLN A 3 27.75 21.53 -27.02
CA GLN A 3 27.48 20.11 -27.17
C GLN A 3 27.03 19.57 -25.81
N ARG A 4 25.74 19.26 -25.70
CA ARG A 4 25.25 18.47 -24.57
C ARG A 4 25.95 17.12 -24.65
N ASN A 5 26.83 16.82 -23.70
CA ASN A 5 27.37 15.49 -23.53
C ASN A 5 26.18 14.52 -23.36
N ARG A 6 25.84 13.83 -24.43
CA ARG A 6 24.86 12.76 -24.38
C ARG A 6 25.46 11.61 -23.59
N ILE A 7 24.78 11.19 -22.57
CA ILE A 7 25.19 10.00 -21.78
C ILE A 7 24.67 8.77 -22.54
N PRO A 8 25.52 7.97 -23.19
CA PRO A 8 25.05 6.93 -24.13
C PRO A 8 24.13 5.88 -23.53
N HIS A 9 24.22 5.60 -22.21
CA HIS A 9 23.34 4.63 -21.58
C HIS A 9 21.92 5.16 -21.36
N LEU A 10 21.71 6.49 -21.33
CA LEU A 10 20.36 7.09 -21.25
C LEU A 10 19.62 7.01 -22.57
N GLU A 11 20.33 6.92 -23.71
CA GLU A 11 19.72 6.77 -25.03
C GLU A 11 19.13 5.38 -25.24
N ARG A 12 19.56 4.38 -24.43
CA ARG A 12 19.07 2.99 -24.49
C ARG A 12 17.97 2.70 -23.48
N MET A 13 17.64 3.67 -22.63
CA MET A 13 16.54 3.49 -21.64
C MET A 13 15.21 3.56 -22.39
N GLU A 14 14.35 2.58 -22.10
CA GLU A 14 12.97 2.64 -22.54
C GLU A 14 12.27 3.89 -21.97
N PRO A 15 11.31 4.46 -22.69
CA PRO A 15 10.51 5.55 -22.15
C PRO A 15 9.94 5.13 -20.79
N MET A 16 10.02 6.02 -19.79
CA MET A 16 9.40 5.77 -18.49
C MET A 16 7.91 5.52 -18.65
N LYS A 17 7.44 4.41 -18.11
CA LYS A 17 6.00 4.14 -18.04
C LYS A 17 5.34 5.19 -17.16
N GLN A 18 4.18 5.65 -17.58
CA GLN A 18 3.37 6.55 -16.77
C GLN A 18 2.78 5.78 -15.59
N THR A 19 2.78 6.43 -14.43
CA THR A 19 2.19 5.90 -13.19
C THR A 19 0.98 6.74 -12.83
N TYR A 20 -0.10 6.08 -12.42
CA TYR A 20 -1.37 6.73 -12.11
C TYR A 20 -1.81 6.43 -10.68
N ILE A 21 -2.42 7.43 -10.03
CA ILE A 21 -3.23 7.22 -8.83
C ILE A 21 -4.66 6.92 -9.31
N VAL A 22 -5.15 5.72 -9.04
CA VAL A 22 -6.43 5.24 -9.57
C VAL A 22 -7.59 5.53 -8.63
N ASP A 23 -7.41 5.30 -7.34
CA ASP A 23 -8.47 5.44 -6.34
C ASP A 23 -7.90 5.59 -4.95
N GLY A 24 -8.74 5.97 -4.00
CA GLY A 24 -8.39 6.09 -2.60
C GLY A 24 -9.60 5.92 -1.70
N VAL A 25 -9.38 5.37 -0.52
CA VAL A 25 -10.39 5.28 0.55
C VAL A 25 -9.72 5.57 1.88
N ARG A 26 -10.53 5.95 2.85
CA ARG A 26 -10.06 6.12 4.23
C ARG A 26 -11.14 5.68 5.20
N THR A 27 -10.73 5.38 6.42
CA THR A 27 -11.64 5.25 7.57
C THR A 27 -11.90 6.64 8.18
N PRO A 28 -12.96 6.78 8.99
CA PRO A 28 -13.07 7.95 9.87
C PRO A 28 -11.88 8.03 10.81
N ILE A 29 -11.56 9.25 11.25
CA ILE A 29 -10.59 9.46 12.32
C ILE A 29 -11.34 9.34 13.66
N GLY A 30 -11.00 8.31 14.44
CA GLY A 30 -11.58 8.12 15.77
C GLY A 30 -10.83 8.92 16.83
N LYS A 31 -11.56 9.37 17.86
CA LYS A 31 -10.92 9.92 19.05
C LYS A 31 -10.41 8.81 19.97
N PHE A 32 -9.48 9.14 20.84
CA PHE A 32 -8.98 8.23 21.87
C PHE A 32 -10.14 7.64 22.69
N LYS A 33 -10.14 6.33 22.86
CA LYS A 33 -11.24 5.56 23.50
C LYS A 33 -12.62 5.78 22.85
N GLY A 34 -12.66 6.21 21.58
CA GLY A 34 -13.89 6.44 20.86
C GLY A 34 -14.42 5.21 20.10
N THR A 35 -15.17 5.47 19.03
CA THR A 35 -15.90 4.43 18.28
C THR A 35 -15.02 3.38 17.60
N LEU A 36 -13.76 3.71 17.29
CA LEU A 36 -12.81 2.78 16.68
C LEU A 36 -11.94 2.03 17.70
N ALA A 37 -12.10 2.29 18.99
CA ALA A 37 -11.23 1.73 20.04
C ALA A 37 -11.26 0.19 20.11
N ALA A 38 -12.37 -0.43 19.73
CA ALA A 38 -12.52 -1.90 19.74
C ALA A 38 -12.12 -2.56 18.43
N VAL A 39 -11.76 -1.79 17.40
CA VAL A 39 -11.33 -2.32 16.11
C VAL A 39 -9.83 -2.54 16.13
N ARG A 40 -9.40 -3.78 15.83
CA ARG A 40 -7.97 -4.09 15.72
C ARG A 40 -7.33 -3.28 14.58
N THR A 41 -6.10 -2.86 14.76
CA THR A 41 -5.36 -2.04 13.78
C THR A 41 -5.19 -2.75 12.44
N ASP A 42 -4.86 -4.02 12.48
CA ASP A 42 -4.71 -4.84 11.26
C ASP A 42 -6.05 -5.05 10.53
N ASP A 43 -7.14 -5.26 11.25
CA ASP A 43 -8.47 -5.34 10.67
C ASP A 43 -8.91 -4.01 10.06
N LEU A 44 -8.61 -2.90 10.71
CA LEU A 44 -8.92 -1.56 10.20
C LEU A 44 -8.22 -1.30 8.85
N ALA A 45 -6.94 -1.67 8.76
CA ALA A 45 -6.18 -1.59 7.51
C ALA A 45 -6.74 -2.54 6.45
N ALA A 46 -7.09 -3.76 6.83
CA ALA A 46 -7.68 -4.75 5.92
C ALA A 46 -9.01 -4.27 5.32
N MET A 47 -9.84 -3.58 6.10
CA MET A 47 -11.11 -3.02 5.62
C MET A 47 -10.91 -2.00 4.50
N THR A 48 -9.87 -1.17 4.57
CA THR A 48 -9.58 -0.19 3.50
C THR A 48 -9.10 -0.89 2.23
N ILE A 49 -8.25 -1.90 2.35
CA ILE A 49 -7.78 -2.70 1.22
C ILE A 49 -8.96 -3.42 0.55
N ALA A 50 -9.78 -4.11 1.33
CA ALA A 50 -10.95 -4.81 0.82
C ALA A 50 -11.93 -3.87 0.11
N LYS A 51 -12.13 -2.67 0.65
CA LYS A 51 -13.01 -1.66 0.03
C LYS A 51 -12.45 -1.14 -1.30
N LEU A 52 -11.15 -0.94 -1.40
CA LEU A 52 -10.52 -0.56 -2.67
C LEU A 52 -10.73 -1.63 -3.73
N MET A 53 -10.56 -2.91 -3.36
CA MET A 53 -10.77 -4.01 -4.29
C MET A 53 -12.23 -4.13 -4.72
N GLU A 54 -13.16 -3.94 -3.80
CA GLU A 54 -14.60 -3.93 -4.09
C GLU A 54 -14.98 -2.83 -5.09
N LYS A 55 -14.42 -1.63 -4.91
CA LYS A 55 -14.67 -0.47 -5.80
C LYS A 55 -14.02 -0.61 -7.18
N ASN A 56 -13.02 -1.44 -7.31
CA ASN A 56 -12.22 -1.60 -8.51
C ASN A 56 -12.19 -3.07 -8.98
N PRO A 57 -13.35 -3.62 -9.40
CA PRO A 57 -13.47 -5.04 -9.72
C PRO A 57 -12.65 -5.47 -10.94
N ASP A 58 -12.24 -4.52 -11.80
CA ASP A 58 -11.41 -4.79 -12.97
C ASP A 58 -9.93 -5.02 -12.62
N VAL A 59 -9.53 -4.71 -11.39
CA VAL A 59 -8.16 -4.99 -10.94
C VAL A 59 -8.06 -6.44 -10.49
N ASP A 60 -7.17 -7.20 -11.14
CA ASP A 60 -6.85 -8.56 -10.71
C ASP A 60 -6.04 -8.51 -9.41
N PRO A 61 -6.54 -9.05 -8.30
CA PRO A 61 -5.79 -9.06 -7.04
C PRO A 61 -4.42 -9.73 -7.14
N SER A 62 -4.27 -10.73 -7.99
CA SER A 62 -2.98 -11.41 -8.18
C SER A 62 -1.96 -10.58 -8.96
N ALA A 63 -2.39 -9.51 -9.62
CA ALA A 63 -1.52 -8.57 -10.32
C ALA A 63 -0.96 -7.45 -9.42
N ILE A 64 -1.33 -7.43 -8.15
CA ILE A 64 -0.80 -6.47 -7.19
C ILE A 64 0.64 -6.84 -6.86
N ASP A 65 1.56 -5.91 -7.12
CA ASP A 65 2.99 -6.13 -6.90
C ASP A 65 3.37 -5.98 -5.43
N ASP A 66 2.72 -5.10 -4.69
CA ASP A 66 3.04 -4.87 -3.28
C ASP A 66 1.91 -4.16 -2.53
N VAL A 67 1.86 -4.38 -1.23
CA VAL A 67 1.04 -3.62 -0.28
C VAL A 67 1.96 -2.91 0.69
N ILE A 68 1.99 -1.59 0.65
CA ILE A 68 2.90 -0.78 1.48
C ILE A 68 2.09 0.01 2.49
N LEU A 69 2.33 -0.19 3.77
CA LEU A 69 1.72 0.57 4.86
C LEU A 69 2.78 1.28 5.69
N GLY A 70 2.47 2.51 6.08
CA GLY A 70 3.25 3.24 7.07
C GLY A 70 2.84 2.86 8.49
N CYS A 71 3.80 2.51 9.35
CA CYS A 71 3.56 2.28 10.76
C CYS A 71 4.79 2.64 11.58
N ALA A 72 4.63 3.60 12.49
CA ALA A 72 5.74 4.15 13.26
C ALA A 72 6.11 3.29 14.47
N ASN A 73 5.13 2.83 15.24
CA ASN A 73 5.39 2.14 16.50
C ASN A 73 5.56 0.64 16.38
N GLN A 74 4.77 0.00 15.56
CA GLN A 74 4.77 -1.46 15.34
C GLN A 74 4.79 -2.26 16.66
N ALA A 75 4.00 -1.81 17.64
CA ALA A 75 3.88 -2.41 18.95
C ALA A 75 2.43 -2.85 19.20
N GLY A 76 2.20 -4.05 19.66
CA GLY A 76 0.85 -4.59 19.84
C GLY A 76 0.28 -5.21 18.58
N GLU A 77 -0.92 -4.83 18.17
CA GLU A 77 -1.65 -5.44 17.04
C GLU A 77 -1.07 -5.10 15.67
N ASP A 78 -0.26 -4.06 15.60
CA ASP A 78 0.39 -3.57 14.38
C ASP A 78 1.85 -4.02 14.26
N ASN A 79 2.28 -4.98 15.06
CA ASN A 79 3.63 -5.51 14.98
C ASN A 79 3.75 -6.59 13.90
N ARG A 80 4.99 -7.00 13.60
CA ARG A 80 5.31 -8.10 12.65
C ARG A 80 4.73 -7.91 11.26
N ASN A 81 4.97 -6.73 10.66
CA ASN A 81 4.56 -6.43 9.30
C ASN A 81 3.03 -6.35 9.15
N VAL A 82 2.45 -5.30 9.66
CA VAL A 82 1.01 -5.03 9.58
C VAL A 82 0.49 -5.00 8.13
N ALA A 83 1.30 -4.56 7.18
CA ALA A 83 0.92 -4.56 5.76
C ALA A 83 0.64 -5.98 5.25
N ARG A 84 1.52 -6.93 5.59
CA ARG A 84 1.32 -8.33 5.23
C ARG A 84 0.09 -8.92 5.90
N MET A 85 -0.10 -8.63 7.17
CA MET A 85 -1.27 -9.10 7.92
C MET A 85 -2.56 -8.52 7.34
N ALA A 86 -2.59 -7.23 7.07
CA ALA A 86 -3.76 -6.56 6.49
C ALA A 86 -4.09 -7.10 5.09
N ALA A 87 -3.08 -7.35 4.25
CA ALA A 87 -3.27 -7.94 2.92
C ALA A 87 -3.93 -9.33 3.00
N LEU A 88 -3.47 -10.17 3.90
CA LEU A 88 -4.06 -11.51 4.10
C LEU A 88 -5.49 -11.42 4.67
N LEU A 89 -5.72 -10.57 5.65
CA LEU A 89 -7.05 -10.36 6.24
C LEU A 89 -8.04 -9.77 5.24
N ALA A 90 -7.57 -8.94 4.31
CA ALA A 90 -8.39 -8.39 3.23
C ALA A 90 -8.76 -9.43 2.15
N GLY A 91 -8.19 -10.60 2.20
CA GLY A 91 -8.45 -11.66 1.23
C GLY A 91 -7.62 -11.57 -0.05
N LEU A 92 -6.53 -10.81 -0.06
CA LEU A 92 -5.61 -10.82 -1.20
C LEU A 92 -4.90 -12.17 -1.32
N PRO A 93 -4.49 -12.58 -2.52
CA PRO A 93 -3.72 -13.81 -2.70
C PRO A 93 -2.46 -13.81 -1.84
N TRP A 94 -2.09 -14.98 -1.32
CA TRP A 94 -0.89 -15.12 -0.47
C TRP A 94 0.41 -14.76 -1.20
N SER A 95 0.39 -14.77 -2.53
CA SER A 95 1.52 -14.36 -3.36
C SER A 95 1.78 -12.84 -3.37
N VAL A 96 0.80 -12.03 -2.95
CA VAL A 96 0.97 -10.57 -2.87
C VAL A 96 1.79 -10.22 -1.65
N PRO A 97 2.97 -9.61 -1.82
CA PRO A 97 3.82 -9.23 -0.70
C PRO A 97 3.26 -8.02 0.07
N GLY A 98 3.77 -7.81 1.27
CA GLY A 98 3.45 -6.65 2.10
C GLY A 98 4.70 -6.08 2.76
N GLU A 99 4.83 -4.77 2.74
CA GLU A 99 5.94 -4.04 3.34
C GLU A 99 5.42 -3.00 4.32
N THR A 100 5.99 -2.97 5.52
CA THR A 100 5.69 -1.96 6.52
C THR A 100 6.86 -1.02 6.67
N VAL A 101 6.60 0.28 6.47
CA VAL A 101 7.63 1.33 6.43
C VAL A 101 7.52 2.20 7.68
N ASN A 102 8.64 2.35 8.37
CA ASN A 102 8.81 3.33 9.44
C ASN A 102 9.78 4.42 8.97
N ARG A 103 9.31 5.66 9.00
CA ARG A 103 10.08 6.84 8.56
C ARG A 103 10.18 7.91 9.65
N LEU A 104 10.12 7.52 10.91
CA LEU A 104 10.37 8.43 12.04
C LEU A 104 11.86 8.67 12.27
#